data_9951622873a2cea09b46445ae76c1669
#
_entry.id   9951622873a2cea09b46445ae76c1669
#
_cell.length_a   1.000
_cell.length_b   1.000
_cell.length_c   1.000
_cell.angle_alpha   90.00
_cell.angle_beta   90.00
_cell.angle_gamma   90.00
#
_symmetry.space_group_name_H-M   'P 1'
#
loop_
_entity.id
_entity.type
_entity.pdbx_description
1 polymer ?
#
loop_
_entity_poly.entity_id
_entity_poly.type
_entity_poly.pdbx_seq_one_letter_code
_entity_poly.pdbx_strand_id
1 'polypeptide(L)'
;MEWPREKRYQRLENFPKEKYDKLKEKVKNSPYRQKFHIQPNTGLLNDPNGFSYFNGKYHLFYQWFPLGPVHGVKYWYHLSSTDLVTFTDEGIAMKPDTIYDSHGVFSGTGLPLKDKLFLFYTGNTRDENWIRNPYQCIAVMDKEGKITKNDKPFINKVPDGYTDNFRDPKVFIKNGKYYCLVGAETDDNKGAIVYYSSNDLKEWEFRGNLKTDFSENSGFMWECPDYFEFEDKAVLMFSPQGMEAEGEKYNNIFQSGYLIGEKIDFEKGEFKHQEFKEFDRGFEFYAPQTMEDNKGRRILIGWFGLPGTDSVTDKYDWAHCLTIPRVLELKNNILYQKPLPELVKLRKSEEEFSFKLNNNSVNLKNEKRTYELDVNFENIKAEKVGIKFRVGNNEETVFFYDLKNNELVFDRTHSGELTENFEGGDIRKCKFKEKKLKLHLFLDESSAEIFVNDGLEVFSSRLYNNIENNEIFFFTDGETDIKGKIWEI
;
A
#
# COMPACT_ATOMS: atom_id res chain seq x y z
N MET A 1 -11.17 4.36 21.97
CA MET A 1 -12.20 5.45 22.01
C MET A 1 -13.36 5.02 21.14
N GLU A 2 -14.60 5.01 21.64
CA GLU A 2 -15.76 4.69 20.78
C GLU A 2 -16.01 5.80 19.75
N TRP A 3 -16.15 5.40 18.50
CA TRP A 3 -16.50 6.26 17.38
C TRP A 3 -17.91 5.90 16.88
N PRO A 4 -18.97 6.55 17.45
CA PRO A 4 -20.33 6.32 16.98
C PRO A 4 -20.52 6.80 15.55
N ARG A 5 -21.57 6.28 14.89
CA ARG A 5 -21.87 6.54 13.48
C ARG A 5 -21.91 8.04 13.15
N GLU A 6 -22.53 8.84 13.96
CA GLU A 6 -22.69 10.29 13.76
C GLU A 6 -21.33 10.99 13.69
N LYS A 7 -20.34 10.57 14.49
CA LYS A 7 -18.98 11.11 14.45
C LYS A 7 -18.21 10.63 13.23
N ARG A 8 -18.35 9.33 12.86
CA ARG A 8 -17.69 8.77 11.67
C ARG A 8 -18.18 9.40 10.37
N TYR A 9 -19.45 9.86 10.32
CA TYR A 9 -20.03 10.49 9.13
C TYR A 9 -20.20 11.99 9.26
N GLN A 10 -19.61 12.61 10.28
CA GLN A 10 -19.52 14.06 10.37
C GLN A 10 -18.60 14.60 9.28
N ARG A 11 -19.10 15.57 8.52
CA ARG A 11 -18.32 16.21 7.46
C ARG A 11 -17.40 17.29 8.03
N LEU A 12 -16.23 17.45 7.43
CA LEU A 12 -15.26 18.46 7.83
C LEU A 12 -15.84 19.89 7.74
N GLU A 13 -16.64 20.16 6.72
CA GLU A 13 -17.28 21.46 6.50
C GLU A 13 -18.19 21.90 7.66
N ASN A 14 -18.73 20.93 8.40
CA ASN A 14 -19.60 21.15 9.57
C ASN A 14 -18.85 21.06 10.90
N PHE A 15 -17.52 20.85 10.85
CA PHE A 15 -16.71 20.74 12.07
C PHE A 15 -16.15 22.13 12.45
N PRO A 16 -16.21 22.54 13.75
CA PRO A 16 -15.72 23.85 14.17
C PRO A 16 -14.23 24.03 13.88
N LYS A 17 -13.89 25.10 13.17
CA LYS A 17 -12.51 25.41 12.73
C LYS A 17 -11.51 25.39 13.89
N GLU A 18 -11.83 26.01 15.02
CA GLU A 18 -10.94 26.04 16.19
C GLU A 18 -10.63 24.64 16.73
N LYS A 19 -11.61 23.71 16.70
CA LYS A 19 -11.41 22.32 17.11
C LYS A 19 -10.53 21.59 16.10
N TYR A 20 -10.73 21.85 14.82
CA TYR A 20 -9.90 21.26 13.77
C TYR A 20 -8.44 21.77 13.82
N ASP A 21 -8.24 23.05 14.11
CA ASP A 21 -6.89 23.61 14.26
C ASP A 21 -6.16 23.01 15.49
N LYS A 22 -6.86 22.78 16.60
CA LYS A 22 -6.32 22.05 17.75
C LYS A 22 -5.98 20.60 17.41
N LEU A 23 -6.82 19.93 16.62
CA LEU A 23 -6.58 18.56 16.15
C LEU A 23 -5.30 18.50 15.30
N LYS A 24 -5.13 19.42 14.33
CA LYS A 24 -3.91 19.51 13.53
C LYS A 24 -2.66 19.70 14.39
N GLU A 25 -2.73 20.57 15.37
CA GLU A 25 -1.58 20.81 16.26
C GLU A 25 -1.24 19.58 17.11
N LYS A 26 -2.25 18.85 17.64
CA LYS A 26 -2.04 17.59 18.35
C LYS A 26 -1.36 16.55 17.46
N VAL A 27 -1.85 16.38 16.23
CA VAL A 27 -1.28 15.42 15.27
C VAL A 27 0.16 15.80 14.90
N LYS A 28 0.42 17.07 14.64
CA LYS A 28 1.77 17.60 14.31
C LYS A 28 2.80 17.28 15.39
N ASN A 29 2.39 17.32 16.66
CA ASN A 29 3.26 17.10 17.81
C ASN A 29 3.36 15.62 18.22
N SER A 30 2.82 14.68 17.45
CA SER A 30 2.99 13.25 17.69
C SER A 30 4.45 12.83 17.49
N PRO A 31 5.04 12.04 18.41
CA PRO A 31 6.43 11.60 18.31
C PRO A 31 6.70 10.62 17.15
N TYR A 32 5.64 10.05 16.57
CA TYR A 32 5.71 9.02 15.53
C TYR A 32 5.45 9.55 14.12
N ARG A 33 5.45 10.90 13.94
CA ARG A 33 5.27 11.50 12.62
C ARG A 33 6.41 11.16 11.69
N GLN A 34 6.07 10.67 10.51
CA GLN A 34 7.03 10.30 9.46
C GLN A 34 7.80 11.53 8.94
N LYS A 35 9.03 11.33 8.51
CA LYS A 35 9.89 12.36 7.91
C LYS A 35 9.77 12.39 6.38
N PHE A 36 9.64 11.22 5.75
CA PHE A 36 9.63 11.13 4.30
C PHE A 36 8.46 10.31 3.72
N HIS A 37 7.75 9.49 4.52
CA HIS A 37 6.54 8.84 4.04
C HIS A 37 5.37 9.82 3.99
N ILE A 38 4.50 9.65 3.01
CA ILE A 38 3.24 10.37 2.89
C ILE A 38 2.31 9.92 4.03
N GLN A 39 1.79 10.90 4.80
CA GLN A 39 0.95 10.69 5.97
C GLN A 39 -0.14 11.74 6.05
N PRO A 40 -1.27 11.50 6.73
CA PRO A 40 -2.36 12.46 6.78
C PRO A 40 -2.02 13.66 7.67
N ASN A 41 -2.58 14.83 7.36
CA ASN A 41 -2.46 16.00 8.23
C ASN A 41 -3.23 15.83 9.53
N THR A 42 -4.32 15.03 9.51
CA THR A 42 -5.13 14.59 10.66
C THR A 42 -5.86 13.31 10.30
N GLY A 43 -6.34 12.58 11.30
CA GLY A 43 -7.24 11.47 11.09
C GLY A 43 -6.63 10.28 10.37
N LEU A 44 -7.42 9.60 9.56
CA LEU A 44 -7.01 8.35 8.91
C LEU A 44 -6.76 8.53 7.42
N LEU A 45 -5.57 8.13 6.98
CA LEU A 45 -5.22 7.89 5.59
C LEU A 45 -5.36 6.38 5.31
N ASN A 46 -5.96 6.03 4.17
CA ASN A 46 -5.95 4.66 3.66
C ASN A 46 -5.57 4.64 2.17
N ASP A 47 -6.27 3.94 1.33
CA ASP A 47 -5.89 3.59 -0.04
C ASP A 47 -5.32 4.75 -0.86
N PRO A 48 -4.19 4.56 -1.55
CA PRO A 48 -3.77 5.45 -2.63
C PRO A 48 -4.78 5.39 -3.78
N ASN A 49 -5.02 6.52 -4.44
CA ASN A 49 -6.03 6.66 -5.48
C ASN A 49 -5.56 7.54 -6.62
N GLY A 50 -6.16 7.38 -7.78
CA GLY A 50 -5.94 8.27 -8.92
C GLY A 50 -4.48 8.40 -9.35
N PHE A 51 -3.62 7.47 -8.91
CA PHE A 51 -2.17 7.53 -9.13
C PHE A 51 -1.85 7.55 -10.62
N SER A 52 -1.26 8.64 -11.11
CA SER A 52 -1.08 8.88 -12.53
C SER A 52 -0.02 9.94 -12.83
N TYR A 53 0.54 9.88 -14.04
CA TYR A 53 1.39 10.95 -14.59
C TYR A 53 0.57 11.77 -15.59
N PHE A 54 0.40 13.06 -15.32
CA PHE A 54 -0.40 13.95 -16.15
C PHE A 54 0.19 15.36 -16.14
N ASN A 55 0.19 16.01 -17.31
CA ASN A 55 0.63 17.40 -17.48
C ASN A 55 2.00 17.72 -16.85
N GLY A 56 2.97 16.78 -16.99
CA GLY A 56 4.34 16.96 -16.47
C GLY A 56 4.53 16.69 -14.99
N LYS A 57 3.50 16.23 -14.28
CA LYS A 57 3.53 15.92 -12.85
C LYS A 57 2.97 14.53 -12.58
N TYR A 58 3.43 13.94 -11.50
CA TYR A 58 2.77 12.81 -10.83
C TYR A 58 1.66 13.35 -9.95
N HIS A 59 0.49 12.74 -10.03
CA HIS A 59 -0.66 13.01 -9.19
C HIS A 59 -0.97 11.78 -8.37
N LEU A 60 -1.10 11.96 -7.08
CA LEU A 60 -1.42 10.92 -6.11
C LEU A 60 -2.51 11.45 -5.19
N PHE A 61 -3.56 10.67 -5.06
CA PHE A 61 -4.63 10.94 -4.11
C PHE A 61 -4.64 9.83 -3.07
N TYR A 62 -5.26 10.08 -1.91
CA TYR A 62 -5.55 9.04 -0.95
C TYR A 62 -6.92 9.24 -0.32
N GLN A 63 -7.54 8.16 0.08
CA GLN A 63 -8.73 8.22 0.91
C GLN A 63 -8.38 8.83 2.27
N TRP A 64 -9.20 9.75 2.74
CA TRP A 64 -8.96 10.46 3.98
C TRP A 64 -10.23 10.65 4.79
N PHE A 65 -10.19 10.28 6.07
CA PHE A 65 -11.16 10.71 7.06
C PHE A 65 -10.50 11.73 7.99
N PRO A 66 -10.88 13.02 7.95
CA PRO A 66 -10.13 14.10 8.60
C PRO A 66 -10.26 14.18 10.11
N LEU A 67 -11.33 13.64 10.70
CA LEU A 67 -11.72 13.98 12.07
C LEU A 67 -11.27 12.97 13.13
N GLY A 68 -10.71 11.86 12.74
CA GLY A 68 -10.17 10.86 13.67
C GLY A 68 -9.52 9.67 12.99
N PRO A 69 -8.78 8.84 13.75
CA PRO A 69 -7.97 7.74 13.23
C PRO A 69 -8.78 6.46 12.95
N VAL A 70 -9.98 6.60 12.41
CA VAL A 70 -10.91 5.51 12.13
C VAL A 70 -11.53 5.66 10.74
N HIS A 71 -12.06 4.56 10.21
CA HIS A 71 -12.85 4.63 8.99
C HIS A 71 -14.16 5.40 9.22
N GLY A 72 -14.40 6.40 8.37
CA GLY A 72 -15.58 7.25 8.38
C GLY A 72 -15.91 7.75 6.97
N VAL A 73 -16.56 8.92 6.88
CA VAL A 73 -16.84 9.57 5.60
C VAL A 73 -15.53 9.91 4.88
N LYS A 74 -15.38 9.47 3.66
CA LYS A 74 -14.14 9.59 2.92
C LYS A 74 -14.13 10.77 1.97
N TYR A 75 -12.99 11.46 1.98
CA TYR A 75 -12.55 12.46 1.02
C TYR A 75 -11.41 11.89 0.18
N TRP A 76 -11.12 12.47 -0.97
CA TRP A 76 -9.82 12.32 -1.62
C TRP A 76 -8.97 13.53 -1.34
N TYR A 77 -7.77 13.30 -0.79
CA TYR A 77 -6.75 14.31 -0.57
C TYR A 77 -5.71 14.20 -1.66
N HIS A 78 -5.23 15.33 -2.20
CA HIS A 78 -4.40 15.38 -3.38
C HIS A 78 -2.98 15.84 -3.07
N LEU A 79 -2.04 15.12 -3.63
CA LEU A 79 -0.62 15.45 -3.65
C LEU A 79 -0.12 15.48 -5.11
N SER A 80 0.78 16.38 -5.44
CA SER A 80 1.47 16.38 -6.73
C SER A 80 2.99 16.36 -6.55
N SER A 81 3.71 15.80 -7.52
CA SER A 81 5.17 15.71 -7.48
C SER A 81 5.75 15.76 -8.89
N THR A 82 7.01 16.20 -9.03
CA THR A 82 7.77 16.06 -10.27
C THR A 82 8.74 14.89 -10.24
N ASP A 83 8.92 14.25 -9.09
CA ASP A 83 9.95 13.22 -8.89
C ASP A 83 9.54 12.04 -7.98
N LEU A 84 8.31 12.03 -7.47
CA LEU A 84 7.78 11.04 -6.51
C LEU A 84 8.55 10.98 -5.17
N VAL A 85 9.37 11.96 -4.88
CA VAL A 85 10.13 12.08 -3.62
C VAL A 85 9.64 13.27 -2.82
N THR A 86 9.56 14.43 -3.49
CA THR A 86 9.05 15.66 -2.89
C THR A 86 7.65 15.93 -3.39
N PHE A 87 6.69 15.97 -2.46
CA PHE A 87 5.30 16.21 -2.78
C PHE A 87 4.83 17.58 -2.36
N THR A 88 4.06 18.21 -3.25
CA THR A 88 3.30 19.42 -2.97
C THR A 88 1.92 19.02 -2.45
N ASP A 89 1.51 19.60 -1.32
CA ASP A 89 0.18 19.47 -0.75
C ASP A 89 -0.80 20.33 -1.55
N GLU A 90 -1.68 19.70 -2.32
CA GLU A 90 -2.71 20.35 -3.14
C GLU A 90 -4.04 20.44 -2.38
N GLY A 91 -4.18 19.77 -1.24
CA GLY A 91 -5.36 19.81 -0.38
C GLY A 91 -6.47 18.84 -0.78
N ILE A 92 -7.70 19.16 -0.39
CA ILE A 92 -8.88 18.31 -0.65
C ILE A 92 -9.26 18.41 -2.12
N ALA A 93 -9.18 17.28 -2.82
CA ALA A 93 -9.55 17.18 -4.23
C ALA A 93 -11.04 16.89 -4.45
N MET A 94 -11.58 15.92 -3.70
CA MET A 94 -12.99 15.54 -3.82
C MET A 94 -13.63 15.38 -2.46
N LYS A 95 -14.85 15.89 -2.35
CA LYS A 95 -15.69 15.84 -1.15
C LYS A 95 -16.89 14.92 -1.38
N PRO A 96 -17.50 14.36 -0.34
CA PRO A 96 -18.74 13.58 -0.47
C PRO A 96 -19.96 14.50 -0.61
N ASP A 97 -20.08 15.27 -1.68
CA ASP A 97 -21.00 16.40 -1.87
C ASP A 97 -22.09 16.18 -2.92
N THR A 98 -22.16 14.98 -3.50
CA THR A 98 -23.21 14.60 -4.44
C THR A 98 -24.16 13.55 -3.86
N ILE A 99 -25.32 13.34 -4.51
CA ILE A 99 -26.24 12.28 -4.13
C ILE A 99 -25.67 10.87 -4.36
N TYR A 100 -24.61 10.74 -5.17
CA TYR A 100 -23.99 9.48 -5.53
C TYR A 100 -22.79 9.12 -4.65
N ASP A 101 -22.31 10.05 -3.82
CA ASP A 101 -21.15 9.83 -2.92
C ASP A 101 -21.37 10.43 -1.53
N SER A 102 -22.60 10.63 -1.12
CA SER A 102 -22.99 11.33 0.11
C SER A 102 -22.37 10.76 1.41
N HIS A 103 -21.94 9.49 1.39
CA HIS A 103 -21.31 8.80 2.52
C HIS A 103 -19.83 8.48 2.28
N GLY A 104 -19.24 8.96 1.19
CA GLY A 104 -17.81 8.89 0.95
C GLY A 104 -17.43 8.79 -0.52
N VAL A 105 -16.30 9.40 -0.85
CA VAL A 105 -15.58 9.22 -2.11
C VAL A 105 -14.60 8.06 -1.88
N PHE A 106 -14.99 6.85 -2.32
CA PHE A 106 -14.20 5.64 -2.12
C PHE A 106 -13.14 5.48 -3.20
N SER A 107 -12.38 4.38 -3.13
CA SER A 107 -11.21 4.16 -3.97
C SER A 107 -11.52 4.11 -5.46
N GLY A 108 -10.48 4.39 -6.22
CA GLY A 108 -10.51 4.37 -7.66
C GLY A 108 -9.24 4.89 -8.31
N THR A 109 -9.20 5.00 -9.62
CA THR A 109 -7.99 5.15 -10.40
C THR A 109 -8.03 6.33 -11.35
N GLY A 110 -6.84 6.79 -11.79
CA GLY A 110 -6.67 7.83 -12.78
C GLY A 110 -6.36 7.29 -14.17
N LEU A 111 -6.93 7.93 -15.20
CA LEU A 111 -6.62 7.66 -16.60
C LEU A 111 -6.32 8.99 -17.31
N PRO A 112 -5.05 9.29 -17.61
CA PRO A 112 -4.71 10.48 -18.39
C PRO A 112 -5.10 10.28 -19.86
N LEU A 113 -5.87 11.21 -20.42
CA LEU A 113 -6.28 11.21 -21.81
C LEU A 113 -6.17 12.64 -22.38
N LYS A 114 -5.29 12.82 -23.35
CA LYS A 114 -5.05 14.13 -24.00
C LYS A 114 -4.73 15.23 -22.96
N ASP A 115 -5.64 16.16 -22.76
CA ASP A 115 -5.54 17.33 -21.91
C ASP A 115 -6.35 17.22 -20.60
N LYS A 116 -6.76 16.02 -20.24
CA LYS A 116 -7.57 15.72 -19.05
C LYS A 116 -7.07 14.48 -18.32
N LEU A 117 -7.19 14.51 -17.01
CA LEU A 117 -7.05 13.32 -16.16
C LEU A 117 -8.46 12.90 -15.69
N PHE A 118 -8.90 11.74 -16.15
CA PHE A 118 -10.15 11.13 -15.69
C PHE A 118 -9.89 10.38 -14.39
N LEU A 119 -10.67 10.70 -13.36
CA LEU A 119 -10.61 10.09 -12.05
C LEU A 119 -11.87 9.24 -11.88
N PHE A 120 -11.70 7.93 -11.92
CA PHE A 120 -12.76 6.95 -11.70
C PHE A 120 -12.78 6.56 -10.23
N TYR A 121 -13.93 6.56 -9.57
CA TYR A 121 -14.04 6.28 -8.16
C TYR A 121 -15.38 5.64 -7.81
N THR A 122 -15.44 5.00 -6.66
CA THR A 122 -16.70 4.51 -6.11
C THR A 122 -17.33 5.58 -5.24
N GLY A 123 -18.49 6.05 -5.64
CA GLY A 123 -19.35 6.87 -4.81
C GLY A 123 -20.14 5.98 -3.85
N ASN A 124 -19.93 6.15 -2.54
CA ASN A 124 -20.62 5.39 -1.52
C ASN A 124 -21.79 6.16 -0.96
N THR A 125 -22.97 5.52 -0.96
CA THR A 125 -24.19 6.07 -0.32
C THR A 125 -24.80 5.05 0.61
N ARG A 126 -25.69 5.53 1.49
CA ARG A 126 -26.52 4.72 2.39
C ARG A 126 -27.93 5.21 2.29
N ASP A 127 -28.88 4.28 2.26
CA ASP A 127 -30.29 4.61 2.39
C ASP A 127 -30.71 4.84 3.85
N GLU A 128 -32.00 5.06 4.09
CA GLU A 128 -32.59 5.27 5.40
C GLU A 128 -32.44 4.07 6.36
N ASN A 129 -32.33 2.86 5.80
CA ASN A 129 -32.09 1.61 6.53
C ASN A 129 -30.59 1.29 6.67
N TRP A 130 -29.73 2.22 6.26
CA TRP A 130 -28.29 2.09 6.28
C TRP A 130 -27.73 1.05 5.29
N ILE A 131 -28.52 0.65 4.29
CA ILE A 131 -28.08 -0.26 3.21
C ILE A 131 -27.16 0.52 2.27
N ARG A 132 -26.04 -0.06 1.90
CA ARG A 132 -25.07 0.52 0.97
C ARG A 132 -25.61 0.49 -0.45
N ASN A 133 -25.43 1.61 -1.17
CA ASN A 133 -25.64 1.67 -2.61
C ASN A 133 -24.36 2.26 -3.24
N PRO A 134 -23.48 1.42 -3.82
CA PRO A 134 -22.29 1.88 -4.48
C PRO A 134 -22.57 2.28 -5.92
N TYR A 135 -21.98 3.39 -6.34
CA TYR A 135 -22.02 3.89 -7.71
C TYR A 135 -20.60 4.02 -8.25
N GLN A 136 -20.35 3.70 -9.53
CA GLN A 136 -19.06 4.00 -10.12
C GLN A 136 -19.15 5.35 -10.82
N CYS A 137 -18.35 6.31 -10.35
CA CYS A 137 -18.41 7.71 -10.69
C CYS A 137 -17.17 8.17 -11.44
N ILE A 138 -17.28 9.30 -12.15
CA ILE A 138 -16.16 9.95 -12.83
C ILE A 138 -16.07 11.41 -12.37
N ALA A 139 -14.85 11.84 -12.09
CA ALA A 139 -14.48 13.24 -12.06
C ALA A 139 -13.37 13.51 -13.08
N VAL A 140 -13.23 14.75 -13.51
CA VAL A 140 -12.24 15.13 -14.52
C VAL A 140 -11.41 16.29 -13.99
N MET A 141 -10.10 16.13 -14.00
CA MET A 141 -9.15 17.19 -13.71
C MET A 141 -8.62 17.77 -15.02
N ASP A 142 -8.66 19.08 -15.15
CA ASP A 142 -8.08 19.84 -16.28
C ASP A 142 -6.58 20.12 -16.05
N LYS A 143 -5.94 20.80 -17.00
CA LYS A 143 -4.53 21.17 -16.92
C LYS A 143 -4.21 22.19 -15.82
N GLU A 144 -5.18 22.95 -15.42
CA GLU A 144 -5.12 23.94 -14.34
C GLU A 144 -5.29 23.30 -12.96
N GLY A 145 -5.58 21.98 -12.91
CA GLY A 145 -5.77 21.21 -11.67
C GLY A 145 -7.18 21.28 -11.10
N LYS A 146 -8.13 21.91 -11.82
CA LYS A 146 -9.53 21.97 -11.40
C LYS A 146 -10.21 20.63 -11.63
N ILE A 147 -10.81 20.08 -10.57
CA ILE A 147 -11.56 18.82 -10.59
C ILE A 147 -13.05 19.12 -10.65
N THR A 148 -13.75 18.44 -11.56
CA THR A 148 -15.21 18.55 -11.74
C THR A 148 -15.79 17.16 -11.81
N LYS A 149 -16.76 16.84 -10.94
CA LYS A 149 -17.49 15.56 -10.95
C LYS A 149 -18.53 15.57 -12.08
N ASN A 150 -18.74 14.40 -12.68
CA ASN A 150 -19.84 14.21 -13.62
C ASN A 150 -21.18 14.18 -12.88
N ASP A 151 -22.24 14.62 -13.55
CA ASP A 151 -23.60 14.67 -12.97
C ASP A 151 -24.20 13.29 -12.68
N LYS A 152 -23.72 12.25 -13.36
CA LYS A 152 -24.22 10.87 -13.25
C LYS A 152 -23.06 9.87 -13.18
N PRO A 153 -23.23 8.78 -12.43
CA PRO A 153 -22.29 7.67 -12.44
C PRO A 153 -22.26 7.01 -13.83
N PHE A 154 -21.12 6.40 -14.18
CA PHE A 154 -20.99 5.62 -15.40
C PHE A 154 -21.47 4.16 -15.24
N ILE A 155 -21.47 3.66 -13.97
CA ILE A 155 -22.16 2.43 -13.58
C ILE A 155 -23.06 2.81 -12.41
N ASN A 156 -24.37 2.68 -12.60
CA ASN A 156 -25.38 3.22 -11.70
C ASN A 156 -26.06 2.17 -10.81
N LYS A 157 -25.71 0.90 -10.97
CA LYS A 157 -26.24 -0.20 -10.15
C LYS A 157 -25.25 -1.35 -10.09
N VAL A 158 -25.33 -2.12 -9.02
CA VAL A 158 -24.68 -3.43 -8.92
C VAL A 158 -25.41 -4.41 -9.85
N PRO A 159 -24.70 -5.21 -10.66
CA PRO A 159 -25.32 -6.26 -11.46
C PRO A 159 -25.95 -7.35 -10.58
N ASP A 160 -26.93 -8.07 -11.13
CA ASP A 160 -27.52 -9.23 -10.46
C ASP A 160 -26.45 -10.31 -10.21
N GLY A 161 -26.50 -10.99 -9.07
CA GLY A 161 -25.51 -12.00 -8.65
C GLY A 161 -24.37 -11.49 -7.79
N TYR A 162 -24.41 -10.20 -7.39
CA TYR A 162 -23.39 -9.57 -6.55
C TYR A 162 -24.02 -8.79 -5.40
N THR A 163 -23.28 -8.71 -4.28
CA THR A 163 -23.68 -7.96 -3.10
C THR A 163 -23.36 -6.46 -3.24
N ASP A 164 -23.67 -5.66 -2.21
CA ASP A 164 -23.30 -4.23 -2.16
C ASP A 164 -21.78 -4.00 -1.91
N ASN A 165 -20.97 -5.06 -1.73
CA ASN A 165 -19.53 -5.02 -1.81
C ASN A 165 -19.09 -5.02 -3.29
N PHE A 166 -19.17 -3.82 -3.89
CA PHE A 166 -18.92 -3.59 -5.31
C PHE A 166 -18.23 -2.24 -5.50
N ARG A 167 -16.90 -2.22 -5.72
CA ARG A 167 -16.11 -0.99 -5.64
C ARG A 167 -14.75 -1.03 -6.34
N ASP A 168 -14.03 0.10 -6.31
CA ASP A 168 -12.64 0.29 -6.69
C ASP A 168 -12.39 0.15 -8.20
N PRO A 169 -13.01 1.00 -9.05
CA PRO A 169 -12.90 0.88 -10.49
C PRO A 169 -11.47 1.17 -10.98
N LYS A 170 -10.90 0.23 -11.76
CA LYS A 170 -9.66 0.40 -12.51
C LYS A 170 -9.96 0.50 -13.98
N VAL A 171 -9.74 1.66 -14.58
CA VAL A 171 -9.96 1.89 -16.01
C VAL A 171 -8.63 1.99 -16.75
N PHE A 172 -8.56 1.31 -17.89
CA PHE A 172 -7.39 1.31 -18.77
C PHE A 172 -7.80 1.14 -20.23
N ILE A 173 -6.85 1.33 -21.14
CA ILE A 173 -7.04 1.18 -22.58
C ILE A 173 -6.29 -0.05 -23.05
N LYS A 174 -6.97 -0.89 -23.87
CA LYS A 174 -6.34 -1.98 -24.58
C LYS A 174 -6.92 -2.09 -25.98
N ASN A 175 -6.05 -2.11 -27.01
CA ASN A 175 -6.44 -2.19 -28.43
C ASN A 175 -7.47 -1.13 -28.85
N GLY A 176 -7.34 0.10 -28.30
CA GLY A 176 -8.24 1.22 -28.62
C GLY A 176 -9.62 1.17 -27.95
N LYS A 177 -9.88 0.18 -27.09
CA LYS A 177 -11.11 0.03 -26.30
C LYS A 177 -10.82 0.27 -24.83
N TYR A 178 -11.77 0.84 -24.12
CA TYR A 178 -11.67 1.05 -22.66
C TYR A 178 -12.21 -0.17 -21.93
N TYR A 179 -11.52 -0.55 -20.87
CA TYR A 179 -11.96 -1.60 -19.95
C TYR A 179 -11.97 -1.04 -18.53
N CYS A 180 -12.93 -1.48 -17.74
CA CYS A 180 -13.04 -1.17 -16.32
C CYS A 180 -13.13 -2.47 -15.53
N LEU A 181 -12.19 -2.71 -14.63
CA LEU A 181 -12.29 -3.76 -13.62
C LEU A 181 -12.92 -3.18 -12.37
N VAL A 182 -13.79 -3.94 -11.70
CA VAL A 182 -14.41 -3.56 -10.43
C VAL A 182 -14.31 -4.73 -9.47
N GLY A 183 -13.88 -4.48 -8.24
CA GLY A 183 -13.88 -5.48 -7.18
C GLY A 183 -15.29 -5.80 -6.73
N ALA A 184 -15.58 -7.07 -6.47
CA ALA A 184 -16.91 -7.53 -6.15
C ALA A 184 -16.92 -8.71 -5.17
N GLU A 185 -18.03 -8.85 -4.47
CA GLU A 185 -18.44 -10.04 -3.73
C GLU A 185 -19.67 -10.62 -4.41
N THR A 186 -19.65 -11.91 -4.70
CA THR A 186 -20.80 -12.63 -5.28
C THR A 186 -21.83 -12.97 -4.21
N ASP A 187 -23.08 -13.22 -4.60
CA ASP A 187 -24.16 -13.61 -3.67
C ASP A 187 -23.87 -14.91 -2.90
N ASP A 188 -22.96 -15.76 -3.41
CA ASP A 188 -22.47 -16.96 -2.73
C ASP A 188 -21.19 -16.74 -1.91
N ASN A 189 -20.92 -15.46 -1.54
CA ASN A 189 -19.84 -15.02 -0.63
C ASN A 189 -18.43 -15.38 -1.13
N LYS A 190 -18.16 -15.10 -2.41
CA LYS A 190 -16.84 -15.27 -3.01
C LYS A 190 -16.35 -13.96 -3.61
N GLY A 191 -15.05 -13.72 -3.45
CA GLY A 191 -14.39 -12.60 -4.10
C GLY A 191 -14.35 -12.75 -5.62
N ALA A 192 -14.55 -11.65 -6.32
CA ALA A 192 -14.56 -11.60 -7.77
C ALA A 192 -14.01 -10.27 -8.30
N ILE A 193 -13.56 -10.27 -9.54
CA ILE A 193 -13.36 -9.07 -10.35
C ILE A 193 -14.33 -9.16 -11.52
N VAL A 194 -15.23 -8.19 -11.60
CA VAL A 194 -16.07 -8.03 -12.78
C VAL A 194 -15.45 -7.03 -13.73
N TYR A 195 -15.82 -7.12 -15.02
CA TYR A 195 -15.32 -6.14 -15.97
C TYR A 195 -16.40 -5.60 -16.90
N TYR A 196 -16.16 -4.37 -17.31
CA TYR A 196 -16.96 -3.65 -18.30
C TYR A 196 -16.08 -3.25 -19.47
N SER A 197 -16.70 -2.98 -20.61
CA SER A 197 -16.01 -2.41 -21.77
C SER A 197 -16.77 -1.22 -22.34
N SER A 198 -16.03 -0.26 -22.93
CA SER A 198 -16.58 0.93 -23.56
C SER A 198 -15.74 1.34 -24.76
N ASN A 199 -16.37 1.97 -25.75
CA ASN A 199 -15.68 2.56 -26.90
C ASN A 199 -15.46 4.08 -26.74
N ASP A 200 -16.16 4.74 -25.82
CA ASP A 200 -16.25 6.20 -25.75
C ASP A 200 -16.25 6.78 -24.32
N LEU A 201 -16.10 5.93 -23.29
CA LEU A 201 -16.21 6.27 -21.86
C LEU A 201 -17.60 6.73 -21.38
N LYS A 202 -18.62 6.68 -22.25
CA LYS A 202 -20.00 7.08 -21.92
C LYS A 202 -20.90 5.87 -21.72
N GLU A 203 -20.88 4.98 -22.69
CA GLU A 203 -21.67 3.75 -22.66
C GLU A 203 -20.78 2.57 -22.24
N TRP A 204 -21.18 1.88 -21.18
CA TRP A 204 -20.43 0.77 -20.61
C TRP A 204 -21.24 -0.53 -20.65
N GLU A 205 -20.69 -1.54 -21.28
CA GLU A 205 -21.26 -2.87 -21.38
C GLU A 205 -20.70 -3.77 -20.29
N PHE A 206 -21.56 -4.36 -19.46
CA PHE A 206 -21.20 -5.38 -18.49
C PHE A 206 -20.80 -6.67 -19.21
N ARG A 207 -19.62 -7.19 -18.92
CA ARG A 207 -19.03 -8.37 -19.56
C ARG A 207 -19.02 -9.62 -18.67
N GLY A 208 -19.32 -9.47 -17.37
CA GLY A 208 -19.33 -10.55 -16.39
C GLY A 208 -18.07 -10.62 -15.52
N ASN A 209 -17.88 -11.77 -14.90
CA ASN A 209 -16.67 -12.07 -14.13
C ASN A 209 -15.45 -12.28 -15.02
N LEU A 210 -14.32 -11.75 -14.58
CA LEU A 210 -13.03 -12.21 -15.06
C LEU A 210 -12.77 -13.61 -14.48
N LYS A 211 -12.73 -14.62 -15.37
CA LYS A 211 -12.51 -16.00 -14.98
C LYS A 211 -11.04 -16.23 -14.64
N THR A 212 -10.78 -16.67 -13.43
CA THR A 212 -9.46 -17.06 -12.94
C THR A 212 -9.55 -18.46 -12.33
N ASP A 213 -8.43 -19.16 -12.24
CA ASP A 213 -8.34 -20.44 -11.53
C ASP A 213 -8.06 -20.26 -10.03
N PHE A 214 -8.08 -19.01 -9.52
CA PHE A 214 -7.92 -18.69 -8.12
C PHE A 214 -9.26 -18.79 -7.39
N SER A 215 -9.58 -19.96 -6.88
CA SER A 215 -10.88 -20.27 -6.24
C SER A 215 -10.77 -20.83 -4.83
N GLU A 216 -9.69 -21.55 -4.51
CA GLU A 216 -9.45 -22.07 -3.16
C GLU A 216 -8.83 -20.96 -2.30
N ASN A 217 -9.29 -20.82 -1.05
CA ASN A 217 -8.83 -19.81 -0.09
C ASN A 217 -8.72 -18.39 -0.72
N SER A 218 -9.69 -18.02 -1.54
CA SER A 218 -9.64 -16.75 -2.29
C SER A 218 -10.35 -15.59 -1.61
N GLY A 219 -10.92 -15.82 -0.43
CA GLY A 219 -11.68 -14.81 0.33
C GLY A 219 -13.04 -14.49 -0.27
N PHE A 220 -13.76 -13.58 0.39
CA PHE A 220 -15.13 -13.22 0.02
C PHE A 220 -15.23 -11.92 -0.80
N MET A 221 -14.24 -11.05 -0.79
CA MET A 221 -14.23 -9.79 -1.52
C MET A 221 -12.83 -9.51 -2.08
N TRP A 222 -12.74 -9.10 -3.35
CA TRP A 222 -11.48 -8.67 -3.97
C TRP A 222 -11.48 -7.17 -4.21
N GLU A 223 -10.80 -6.43 -3.33
CA GLU A 223 -10.71 -4.97 -3.41
C GLU A 223 -9.57 -4.49 -4.31
N CYS A 224 -9.66 -3.25 -4.75
CA CYS A 224 -8.61 -2.51 -5.44
C CYS A 224 -7.96 -3.28 -6.61
N PRO A 225 -8.72 -3.81 -7.57
CA PRO A 225 -8.14 -4.50 -8.71
C PRO A 225 -7.28 -3.54 -9.53
N ASP A 226 -6.13 -4.03 -10.00
CA ASP A 226 -5.28 -3.33 -10.96
C ASP A 226 -4.73 -4.33 -11.98
N TYR A 227 -4.55 -3.88 -13.22
CA TYR A 227 -4.06 -4.69 -14.31
C TYR A 227 -3.04 -3.93 -15.13
N PHE A 228 -1.93 -4.59 -15.42
CA PHE A 228 -0.90 -4.04 -16.29
C PHE A 228 -0.13 -5.17 -17.00
N GLU A 229 0.51 -4.82 -18.10
CA GLU A 229 1.22 -5.76 -18.97
C GLU A 229 2.71 -5.45 -18.99
N PHE A 230 3.50 -6.50 -19.00
CA PHE A 230 4.87 -6.53 -19.47
C PHE A 230 4.88 -7.14 -20.88
N GLU A 231 6.05 -7.26 -21.53
CA GLU A 231 6.14 -7.66 -22.94
C GLU A 231 5.18 -8.79 -23.36
N ASP A 232 5.31 -9.97 -22.74
CA ASP A 232 4.52 -11.18 -23.07
C ASP A 232 3.61 -11.65 -21.93
N LYS A 233 3.69 -11.00 -20.76
CA LYS A 233 2.96 -11.35 -19.55
C LYS A 233 2.07 -10.21 -19.06
N ALA A 234 1.16 -10.59 -18.19
CA ALA A 234 0.33 -9.64 -17.47
C ALA A 234 0.37 -9.92 -15.96
N VAL A 235 0.09 -8.89 -15.21
CA VAL A 235 -0.10 -8.93 -13.77
C VAL A 235 -1.52 -8.43 -13.48
N LEU A 236 -2.29 -9.24 -12.78
CA LEU A 236 -3.56 -8.86 -12.17
C LEU A 236 -3.32 -8.83 -10.67
N MET A 237 -3.51 -7.69 -10.05
CA MET A 237 -3.36 -7.53 -8.60
C MET A 237 -4.69 -7.13 -7.97
N PHE A 238 -4.88 -7.52 -6.72
CA PHE A 238 -6.05 -7.19 -5.92
C PHE A 238 -5.77 -7.45 -4.44
N SER A 239 -6.69 -7.00 -3.59
CA SER A 239 -6.60 -7.14 -2.14
C SER A 239 -7.77 -8.00 -1.63
N PRO A 240 -7.57 -9.34 -1.50
CA PRO A 240 -8.62 -10.24 -1.04
C PRO A 240 -8.85 -10.11 0.46
N GLN A 241 -10.13 -10.06 0.87
CA GLN A 241 -10.58 -10.13 2.25
C GLN A 241 -11.05 -11.56 2.56
N GLY A 242 -10.69 -12.05 3.75
CA GLY A 242 -11.17 -13.33 4.27
C GLY A 242 -10.39 -14.56 3.77
N MET A 243 -9.15 -14.39 3.33
CA MET A 243 -8.23 -15.51 3.16
C MET A 243 -7.80 -16.05 4.51
N GLU A 244 -7.76 -17.39 4.64
CA GLU A 244 -7.24 -18.06 5.82
C GLU A 244 -5.71 -18.17 5.77
N ALA A 245 -5.06 -18.10 6.94
CA ALA A 245 -3.61 -18.27 7.03
C ALA A 245 -3.18 -19.70 6.65
N GLU A 246 -2.10 -19.82 5.88
CA GLU A 246 -1.51 -21.07 5.43
C GLU A 246 -0.02 -21.12 5.79
N GLY A 247 0.29 -21.59 6.99
CA GLY A 247 1.67 -21.61 7.50
C GLY A 247 2.24 -20.21 7.60
N GLU A 248 3.27 -19.87 6.80
CA GLU A 248 3.87 -18.54 6.78
C GLU A 248 3.16 -17.57 5.82
N LYS A 249 2.15 -18.02 5.06
CA LYS A 249 1.41 -17.19 4.12
C LYS A 249 0.13 -16.65 4.75
N TYR A 250 -0.31 -15.48 4.29
CA TYR A 250 -1.63 -14.91 4.59
C TYR A 250 -1.88 -14.67 6.07
N ASN A 251 -0.85 -14.21 6.79
CA ASN A 251 -0.91 -14.02 8.26
C ASN A 251 -1.45 -12.64 8.68
N ASN A 252 -1.86 -11.78 7.77
CA ASN A 252 -2.55 -10.53 8.07
C ASN A 252 -4.07 -10.76 8.02
N ILE A 253 -4.85 -9.90 8.64
CA ILE A 253 -6.32 -9.98 8.59
C ILE A 253 -6.85 -9.97 7.16
N PHE A 254 -6.22 -9.17 6.27
CA PHE A 254 -6.48 -9.12 4.84
C PHE A 254 -5.17 -9.05 4.06
N GLN A 255 -5.18 -9.53 2.82
CA GLN A 255 -4.00 -9.64 2.00
C GLN A 255 -4.00 -8.65 0.85
N SER A 256 -2.84 -8.39 0.28
CA SER A 256 -2.67 -7.78 -1.03
C SER A 256 -1.67 -8.58 -1.83
N GLY A 257 -2.02 -8.94 -3.04
CA GLY A 257 -1.17 -9.76 -3.86
C GLY A 257 -1.51 -9.72 -5.34
N TYR A 258 -0.91 -10.62 -6.07
CA TYR A 258 -0.96 -10.61 -7.53
C TYR A 258 -0.92 -12.02 -8.14
N LEU A 259 -1.46 -12.08 -9.33
CA LEU A 259 -1.38 -13.21 -10.24
C LEU A 259 -0.53 -12.80 -11.45
N ILE A 260 0.44 -13.63 -11.84
CA ILE A 260 1.20 -13.45 -13.09
C ILE A 260 0.70 -14.47 -14.11
N GLY A 261 0.38 -14.01 -15.31
CA GLY A 261 -0.15 -14.90 -16.33
C GLY A 261 0.10 -14.44 -17.76
N GLU A 262 -0.62 -15.07 -18.66
CA GLU A 262 -0.75 -14.60 -20.04
C GLU A 262 -1.56 -13.28 -20.05
N LYS A 263 -1.48 -12.51 -21.13
CA LYS A 263 -2.33 -11.33 -21.28
C LYS A 263 -3.79 -11.72 -21.29
N ILE A 264 -4.63 -10.99 -20.55
CA ILE A 264 -6.06 -11.29 -20.46
C ILE A 264 -6.71 -11.21 -21.85
N ASP A 265 -7.44 -12.27 -22.20
CA ASP A 265 -8.37 -12.28 -23.33
C ASP A 265 -9.72 -11.68 -22.88
N PHE A 266 -9.88 -10.37 -23.06
CA PHE A 266 -11.09 -9.65 -22.64
C PHE A 266 -12.33 -9.98 -23.50
N GLU A 267 -12.19 -10.62 -24.62
CA GLU A 267 -13.36 -11.11 -25.39
C GLU A 267 -13.95 -12.36 -24.73
N LYS A 268 -13.12 -13.21 -24.14
CA LYS A 268 -13.56 -14.39 -23.38
C LYS A 268 -13.70 -14.15 -21.87
N GLY A 269 -13.05 -13.11 -21.35
CA GLY A 269 -12.98 -12.82 -19.94
C GLY A 269 -12.19 -13.87 -19.15
N GLU A 270 -11.07 -14.34 -19.70
CA GLU A 270 -10.26 -15.41 -19.12
C GLU A 270 -8.83 -14.93 -18.83
N PHE A 271 -8.33 -15.27 -17.65
CA PHE A 271 -6.96 -15.03 -17.24
C PHE A 271 -6.31 -16.35 -16.79
N LYS A 272 -5.38 -16.86 -17.57
CA LYS A 272 -4.55 -18.01 -17.22
C LYS A 272 -3.30 -17.55 -16.49
N HIS A 273 -3.10 -18.01 -15.27
CA HIS A 273 -2.11 -17.46 -14.37
C HIS A 273 -1.41 -18.52 -13.51
N GLN A 274 -0.36 -18.09 -12.80
CA GLN A 274 0.33 -18.84 -11.76
C GLN A 274 -0.37 -18.66 -10.40
N GLU A 275 0.20 -19.25 -9.34
CA GLU A 275 -0.29 -19.09 -7.97
C GLU A 275 -0.33 -17.61 -7.55
N PHE A 276 -1.27 -17.29 -6.64
CA PHE A 276 -1.35 -15.99 -5.98
C PHE A 276 -0.13 -15.78 -5.08
N LYS A 277 0.46 -14.60 -5.17
CA LYS A 277 1.60 -14.19 -4.35
C LYS A 277 1.31 -12.88 -3.65
N GLU A 278 1.66 -12.82 -2.36
CA GLU A 278 1.61 -11.59 -1.59
C GLU A 278 2.64 -10.58 -2.11
N PHE A 279 2.29 -9.30 -2.12
CA PHE A 279 3.22 -8.22 -2.46
C PHE A 279 4.23 -7.98 -1.35
N ASP A 280 3.80 -8.09 -0.12
CA ASP A 280 4.58 -7.73 1.06
C ASP A 280 4.42 -8.80 2.13
N ARG A 281 5.53 -9.24 2.70
CA ARG A 281 5.58 -10.28 3.73
C ARG A 281 5.53 -9.72 5.15
N GLY A 282 5.41 -8.40 5.26
CA GLY A 282 5.39 -7.69 6.53
C GLY A 282 4.01 -7.68 7.20
N PHE A 283 3.80 -6.67 8.01
CA PHE A 283 2.63 -6.59 8.90
C PHE A 283 1.56 -5.64 8.37
N GLU A 284 1.92 -4.56 7.71
CA GLU A 284 0.98 -3.52 7.28
C GLU A 284 1.24 -3.13 5.81
N PHE A 285 0.54 -3.78 4.91
CA PHE A 285 0.53 -3.40 3.48
C PHE A 285 -0.82 -3.78 2.86
N TYR A 286 -1.54 -2.80 2.29
CA TYR A 286 -2.85 -3.05 1.71
C TYR A 286 -3.16 -2.11 0.53
N ALA A 287 -4.17 -2.47 -0.29
CA ALA A 287 -4.78 -1.66 -1.34
C ALA A 287 -3.77 -0.92 -2.25
N PRO A 288 -2.71 -1.56 -2.76
CA PRO A 288 -1.75 -0.89 -3.61
C PRO A 288 -2.37 -0.43 -4.94
N GLN A 289 -1.83 0.65 -5.48
CA GLN A 289 -2.12 1.13 -6.83
C GLN A 289 -0.86 1.25 -7.67
N THR A 290 -1.00 1.04 -8.99
CA THR A 290 0.11 1.23 -9.91
C THR A 290 -0.21 2.23 -11.01
N MET A 291 0.83 2.88 -11.51
CA MET A 291 0.78 3.65 -12.75
C MET A 291 2.01 3.38 -13.61
N GLU A 292 1.93 3.66 -14.89
CA GLU A 292 3.09 3.77 -15.77
C GLU A 292 3.55 5.22 -15.83
N ASP A 293 4.84 5.45 -15.60
CA ASP A 293 5.42 6.80 -15.64
C ASP A 293 5.87 7.18 -17.07
N ASN A 294 6.33 8.41 -17.21
CA ASN A 294 6.81 8.94 -18.49
C ASN A 294 8.13 8.32 -18.99
N LYS A 295 8.73 7.43 -18.19
CA LYS A 295 9.92 6.63 -18.54
C LYS A 295 9.56 5.17 -18.87
N GLY A 296 8.27 4.82 -18.90
CA GLY A 296 7.78 3.45 -19.13
C GLY A 296 7.99 2.52 -17.94
N ARG A 297 8.22 3.05 -16.73
CA ARG A 297 8.34 2.24 -15.52
C ARG A 297 6.97 2.03 -14.88
N ARG A 298 6.70 0.84 -14.40
CA ARG A 298 5.52 0.56 -13.56
C ARG A 298 5.86 0.89 -12.11
N ILE A 299 5.20 1.89 -11.54
CA ILE A 299 5.40 2.37 -10.18
C ILE A 299 4.22 1.94 -9.32
N LEU A 300 4.52 1.38 -8.14
CA LEU A 300 3.54 0.97 -7.14
C LEU A 300 3.67 1.83 -5.89
N ILE A 301 2.54 2.18 -5.29
CA ILE A 301 2.42 2.73 -3.93
C ILE A 301 1.31 1.96 -3.23
N GLY A 302 1.51 1.58 -1.97
CA GLY A 302 0.52 0.88 -1.15
C GLY A 302 0.10 1.67 0.08
N TRP A 303 -1.05 1.36 0.64
CA TRP A 303 -1.43 1.79 1.96
C TRP A 303 -0.58 1.05 3.00
N PHE A 304 0.18 1.80 3.78
CA PHE A 304 1.01 1.30 4.88
C PHE A 304 0.16 1.27 6.17
N GLY A 305 -0.75 0.34 6.19
CA GLY A 305 -1.75 0.06 7.20
C GLY A 305 -2.62 -1.12 6.78
N LEU A 306 -3.57 -1.50 7.62
CA LEU A 306 -4.55 -2.56 7.33
C LEU A 306 -5.95 -2.10 7.75
N PRO A 307 -7.01 -2.49 7.02
CA PRO A 307 -8.37 -2.26 7.49
C PRO A 307 -8.68 -3.12 8.71
N GLY A 308 -9.46 -2.56 9.65
CA GLY A 308 -9.91 -3.30 10.83
C GLY A 308 -8.90 -3.45 11.96
N THR A 309 -7.68 -2.88 11.81
CA THR A 309 -6.66 -2.87 12.87
C THR A 309 -6.55 -1.48 13.50
N ASP A 310 -6.37 -1.45 14.82
CA ASP A 310 -6.02 -0.21 15.52
C ASP A 310 -4.54 0.15 15.26
N SER A 311 -4.21 1.41 15.46
CA SER A 311 -2.82 1.88 15.37
C SER A 311 -2.40 2.53 16.69
N VAL A 312 -1.15 2.34 17.09
CA VAL A 312 -0.57 3.04 18.26
C VAL A 312 -0.70 4.56 18.15
N THR A 313 -0.76 5.08 16.92
CA THR A 313 -0.93 6.52 16.67
C THR A 313 -2.37 7.03 16.82
N ASP A 314 -3.35 6.16 17.07
CA ASP A 314 -4.75 6.56 17.29
C ASP A 314 -4.92 7.47 18.49
N LYS A 315 -4.12 7.28 19.55
CA LYS A 315 -4.08 8.16 20.72
C LYS A 315 -3.63 9.59 20.40
N TYR A 316 -3.00 9.79 19.24
CA TYR A 316 -2.59 11.09 18.72
C TYR A 316 -3.51 11.62 17.62
N ASP A 317 -4.68 10.98 17.39
CA ASP A 317 -5.69 11.33 16.39
C ASP A 317 -5.21 11.26 14.94
N TRP A 318 -4.28 10.35 14.62
CA TRP A 318 -3.91 10.04 13.25
C TRP A 318 -3.53 8.57 13.08
N ALA A 319 -3.75 8.03 11.90
CA ALA A 319 -3.40 6.64 11.56
C ALA A 319 -2.89 6.51 10.13
N HIS A 320 -1.90 5.64 9.99
CA HIS A 320 -1.35 5.13 8.76
C HIS A 320 -0.55 6.13 7.91
N CYS A 321 0.05 5.62 6.85
CA CYS A 321 0.80 6.37 5.84
C CYS A 321 0.75 5.60 4.51
N LEU A 322 1.42 6.08 3.48
CA LEU A 322 1.68 5.32 2.26
C LEU A 322 3.12 4.79 2.30
N THR A 323 3.36 3.67 1.60
CA THR A 323 4.72 3.14 1.38
C THR A 323 5.55 4.10 0.54
N ILE A 324 6.88 3.94 0.54
CA ILE A 324 7.69 4.59 -0.51
C ILE A 324 7.28 4.06 -1.90
N PRO A 325 7.46 4.85 -2.97
CA PRO A 325 7.22 4.38 -4.33
C PRO A 325 8.19 3.24 -4.70
N ARG A 326 7.64 2.17 -5.27
CA ARG A 326 8.38 0.97 -5.70
C ARG A 326 8.31 0.80 -7.21
N VAL A 327 9.43 0.56 -7.87
CA VAL A 327 9.47 0.18 -9.29
C VAL A 327 9.25 -1.32 -9.39
N LEU A 328 8.30 -1.72 -10.22
CA LEU A 328 8.02 -3.14 -10.51
C LEU A 328 8.79 -3.60 -11.75
N GLU A 329 9.50 -4.71 -11.64
CA GLU A 329 10.19 -5.36 -12.75
C GLU A 329 9.83 -6.84 -12.78
N LEU A 330 9.40 -7.32 -13.94
CA LEU A 330 9.12 -8.75 -14.14
C LEU A 330 10.33 -9.44 -14.79
N LYS A 331 10.90 -10.43 -14.09
CA LYS A 331 12.03 -11.23 -14.58
C LYS A 331 11.78 -12.71 -14.27
N ASN A 332 11.82 -13.56 -15.27
CA ASN A 332 11.65 -15.01 -15.10
C ASN A 332 10.36 -15.39 -14.34
N ASN A 333 9.27 -14.71 -14.63
CA ASN A 333 7.97 -14.86 -13.92
C ASN A 333 8.04 -14.54 -12.41
N ILE A 334 8.97 -13.70 -11.98
CA ILE A 334 9.09 -13.16 -10.63
C ILE A 334 8.96 -11.65 -10.73
N LEU A 335 8.05 -11.09 -9.94
CA LEU A 335 7.84 -9.65 -9.85
C LEU A 335 8.73 -9.07 -8.74
N TYR A 336 9.76 -8.34 -9.13
CA TYR A 336 10.63 -7.63 -8.22
C TYR A 336 10.05 -6.26 -7.89
N GLN A 337 10.19 -5.83 -6.64
CA GLN A 337 9.79 -4.52 -6.16
C GLN A 337 11.02 -3.77 -5.67
N LYS A 338 11.48 -2.79 -6.41
CA LYS A 338 12.66 -2.00 -6.03
C LYS A 338 12.27 -0.63 -5.52
N PRO A 339 12.96 -0.10 -4.49
CA PRO A 339 12.78 1.31 -4.15
C PRO A 339 12.95 2.20 -5.38
N LEU A 340 12.14 3.25 -5.48
CA LEU A 340 12.27 4.20 -6.59
C LEU A 340 13.69 4.82 -6.58
N PRO A 341 14.45 4.78 -7.70
CA PRO A 341 15.82 5.30 -7.73
C PRO A 341 15.96 6.77 -7.34
N GLU A 342 14.92 7.58 -7.58
CA GLU A 342 14.90 9.00 -7.23
C GLU A 342 14.94 9.25 -5.71
N LEU A 343 14.69 8.25 -4.87
CA LEU A 343 14.79 8.33 -3.40
C LEU A 343 16.21 8.67 -2.91
N VAL A 344 17.24 8.49 -3.76
CA VAL A 344 18.61 8.97 -3.48
C VAL A 344 18.67 10.46 -3.15
N LYS A 345 17.67 11.25 -3.56
CA LYS A 345 17.55 12.67 -3.22
C LYS A 345 17.30 12.93 -1.73
N LEU A 346 16.83 11.94 -0.99
CA LEU A 346 16.65 12.04 0.46
C LEU A 346 17.96 11.98 1.22
N ARG A 347 19.02 11.40 0.63
CA ARG A 347 20.31 11.16 1.27
C ARG A 347 21.04 12.47 1.58
N LYS A 348 21.50 12.61 2.82
CA LYS A 348 22.24 13.79 3.31
C LYS A 348 23.70 13.49 3.55
N SER A 349 24.01 12.34 4.15
CA SER A 349 25.36 11.90 4.45
C SER A 349 25.54 10.45 4.02
N GLU A 350 26.76 10.01 3.81
CA GLU A 350 27.09 8.61 3.48
C GLU A 350 28.22 8.13 4.38
N GLU A 351 28.04 6.94 4.94
CA GLU A 351 29.08 6.22 5.65
C GLU A 351 29.17 4.79 5.10
N GLU A 352 30.37 4.35 4.74
CA GLU A 352 30.68 2.98 4.33
C GLU A 352 31.19 2.17 5.52
N PHE A 353 30.79 0.93 5.64
CA PHE A 353 31.27 0.02 6.67
C PHE A 353 31.59 -1.37 6.13
N SER A 354 32.51 -2.05 6.84
CA SER A 354 32.83 -3.45 6.55
C SER A 354 33.24 -4.16 7.84
N PHE A 355 32.64 -5.32 8.08
CA PHE A 355 32.89 -6.14 9.26
C PHE A 355 33.13 -7.61 8.86
N LYS A 356 33.92 -8.30 9.68
CA LYS A 356 34.01 -9.76 9.66
C LYS A 356 33.51 -10.28 11.00
N LEU A 357 32.50 -11.10 10.96
CA LEU A 357 31.89 -11.67 12.16
C LEU A 357 32.16 -13.18 12.25
N ASN A 358 32.32 -13.65 13.48
CA ASN A 358 32.44 -15.06 13.80
C ASN A 358 31.81 -15.34 15.18
N ASN A 359 30.60 -15.92 15.18
CA ASN A 359 29.80 -16.19 16.40
C ASN A 359 29.65 -14.96 17.31
N ASN A 360 29.39 -13.81 16.75
CA ASN A 360 29.28 -12.56 17.51
C ASN A 360 28.34 -11.56 16.84
N SER A 361 28.22 -10.39 17.48
CA SER A 361 27.54 -9.22 16.93
C SER A 361 28.45 -8.01 16.93
N VAL A 362 28.17 -7.05 16.04
CA VAL A 362 28.85 -5.76 15.97
C VAL A 362 27.83 -4.63 15.92
N ASN A 363 28.08 -3.57 16.69
CA ASN A 363 27.29 -2.36 16.67
C ASN A 363 27.77 -1.46 15.52
N LEU A 364 26.89 -1.15 14.57
CA LEU A 364 27.07 -0.04 13.64
C LEU A 364 26.63 1.23 14.36
N LYS A 365 27.57 2.04 14.82
CA LYS A 365 27.28 3.29 15.51
C LYS A 365 26.40 4.17 14.63
N ASN A 366 25.20 4.44 15.09
CA ASN A 366 24.26 5.30 14.40
C ASN A 366 23.47 6.12 15.41
N GLU A 367 23.49 7.43 15.26
CA GLU A 367 22.77 8.36 16.14
C GLU A 367 21.42 8.80 15.55
N LYS A 368 21.13 8.38 14.31
CA LYS A 368 19.96 8.82 13.57
C LYS A 368 18.84 7.78 13.61
N ARG A 369 17.63 8.27 13.73
CA ARG A 369 16.43 7.43 13.72
C ARG A 369 15.90 7.16 12.31
N THR A 370 16.10 8.13 11.40
CA THR A 370 15.71 8.01 9.98
C THR A 370 16.95 7.81 9.12
N TYR A 371 16.98 6.72 8.39
CA TYR A 371 18.11 6.37 7.55
C TYR A 371 17.73 5.37 6.45
N GLU A 372 18.57 5.34 5.42
CA GLU A 372 18.62 4.31 4.40
C GLU A 372 19.86 3.44 4.65
N LEU A 373 19.72 2.12 4.55
CA LEU A 373 20.79 1.16 4.76
C LEU A 373 20.82 0.14 3.63
N ASP A 374 21.93 0.03 2.91
CA ASP A 374 22.18 -1.04 1.93
C ASP A 374 23.31 -1.92 2.46
N VAL A 375 23.05 -3.20 2.69
CA VAL A 375 24.01 -4.13 3.30
C VAL A 375 24.00 -5.49 2.63
N ASN A 376 25.19 -6.03 2.39
CA ASN A 376 25.43 -7.35 1.85
C ASN A 376 26.07 -8.26 2.89
N PHE A 377 25.52 -9.46 3.03
CA PHE A 377 26.11 -10.56 3.79
C PHE A 377 26.76 -11.52 2.80
N GLU A 378 28.08 -11.65 2.89
CA GLU A 378 28.89 -12.44 1.96
C GLU A 378 29.59 -13.59 2.72
N ASN A 379 29.99 -14.64 2.00
CA ASN A 379 30.75 -15.76 2.58
C ASN A 379 30.09 -16.40 3.80
N ILE A 380 28.77 -16.51 3.78
CA ILE A 380 27.98 -16.98 4.92
C ILE A 380 28.29 -18.45 5.20
N LYS A 381 28.77 -18.73 6.41
CA LYS A 381 29.01 -20.06 6.99
C LYS A 381 28.38 -20.09 8.40
N ALA A 382 27.09 -19.91 8.45
CA ALA A 382 26.30 -19.77 9.64
C ALA A 382 24.92 -20.40 9.45
N GLU A 383 24.24 -20.72 10.54
CA GLU A 383 22.80 -21.09 10.50
C GLU A 383 21.92 -19.84 10.49
N LYS A 384 22.38 -18.72 11.11
CA LYS A 384 21.65 -17.45 11.17
C LYS A 384 22.54 -16.23 10.94
N VAL A 385 22.07 -15.33 10.10
CA VAL A 385 22.67 -14.00 9.89
C VAL A 385 21.59 -12.94 9.82
N GLY A 386 21.83 -11.76 10.38
CA GLY A 386 20.81 -10.73 10.37
C GLY A 386 21.21 -9.40 10.97
N ILE A 387 20.19 -8.58 11.17
CA ILE A 387 20.28 -7.23 11.70
C ILE A 387 19.25 -7.04 12.82
N LYS A 388 19.69 -6.34 13.88
CA LYS A 388 18.81 -5.74 14.88
C LYS A 388 18.86 -4.24 14.72
N PHE A 389 17.75 -3.58 14.78
CA PHE A 389 17.64 -2.13 14.69
C PHE A 389 16.61 -1.59 15.68
N ARG A 390 16.61 -0.31 15.94
CA ARG A 390 15.82 0.29 17.03
C ARG A 390 16.15 -0.35 18.39
N VAL A 391 17.42 -0.72 18.59
CA VAL A 391 17.87 -1.37 19.83
C VAL A 391 18.09 -0.32 20.92
N GLY A 392 17.66 -0.62 22.13
CA GLY A 392 17.82 0.17 23.35
C GLY A 392 16.69 -0.09 24.34
N ASN A 393 16.88 0.24 25.62
CA ASN A 393 15.84 0.15 26.67
C ASN A 393 15.07 -1.18 26.71
N ASN A 394 15.74 -2.31 26.48
CA ASN A 394 15.16 -3.65 26.37
C ASN A 394 14.21 -3.84 25.18
N GLU A 395 14.26 -2.96 24.19
CA GLU A 395 13.54 -3.09 22.93
C GLU A 395 14.49 -3.40 21.78
N GLU A 396 14.02 -4.15 20.81
CA GLU A 396 14.72 -4.43 19.55
C GLU A 396 13.73 -4.86 18.47
N THR A 397 14.05 -4.55 17.24
CA THR A 397 13.39 -5.10 16.05
C THR A 397 14.41 -5.96 15.31
N VAL A 398 14.05 -7.19 14.93
CA VAL A 398 14.99 -8.15 14.38
C VAL A 398 14.59 -8.61 13.00
N PHE A 399 15.53 -8.57 12.05
CA PHE A 399 15.36 -9.19 10.74
C PHE A 399 16.54 -10.12 10.45
N PHE A 400 16.26 -11.38 10.11
CA PHE A 400 17.34 -12.34 9.86
C PHE A 400 16.97 -13.41 8.83
N TYR A 401 17.99 -14.01 8.25
CA TYR A 401 17.89 -15.21 7.45
C TYR A 401 18.27 -16.42 8.32
N ASP A 402 17.33 -17.33 8.52
CA ASP A 402 17.54 -18.66 9.09
C ASP A 402 17.87 -19.64 7.94
N LEU A 403 19.15 -19.84 7.68
CA LEU A 403 19.62 -20.69 6.59
C LEU A 403 19.31 -22.16 6.85
N LYS A 404 19.24 -22.58 8.12
CA LYS A 404 18.89 -23.96 8.49
C LYS A 404 17.47 -24.31 8.08
N ASN A 405 16.53 -23.40 8.28
CA ASN A 405 15.12 -23.56 7.95
C ASN A 405 14.75 -23.01 6.56
N ASN A 406 15.71 -22.34 5.89
CA ASN A 406 15.49 -21.60 4.64
C ASN A 406 14.33 -20.58 4.76
N GLU A 407 14.40 -19.72 5.77
CA GLU A 407 13.38 -18.71 6.09
C GLU A 407 13.97 -17.33 6.34
N LEU A 408 13.36 -16.31 5.75
CA LEU A 408 13.49 -14.95 6.24
C LEU A 408 12.53 -14.77 7.41
N VAL A 409 12.99 -14.10 8.45
CA VAL A 409 12.20 -13.85 9.67
C VAL A 409 12.27 -12.39 10.01
N PHE A 410 11.11 -11.76 10.16
CA PHE A 410 10.93 -10.42 10.69
C PHE A 410 10.19 -10.50 12.02
N ASP A 411 10.89 -10.18 13.10
CA ASP A 411 10.39 -10.27 14.47
C ASP A 411 10.32 -8.86 15.08
N ARG A 412 9.11 -8.43 15.42
CA ARG A 412 8.85 -7.16 16.11
C ARG A 412 8.30 -7.37 17.54
N THR A 413 8.38 -8.57 18.08
CA THR A 413 7.85 -8.92 19.42
C THR A 413 8.32 -7.96 20.52
N HIS A 414 9.53 -7.41 20.38
CA HIS A 414 10.11 -6.46 21.31
C HIS A 414 10.28 -5.05 20.69
N SER A 415 9.46 -4.68 19.72
CA SER A 415 9.56 -3.41 18.99
C SER A 415 8.79 -2.26 19.65
N GLY A 416 8.78 -2.20 20.97
CA GLY A 416 8.12 -1.15 21.74
C GLY A 416 6.62 -1.39 21.90
N GLU A 417 5.81 -0.36 21.73
CA GLU A 417 4.35 -0.47 21.86
C GLU A 417 3.78 -1.25 20.66
N LEU A 418 3.03 -2.30 20.93
CA LEU A 418 2.37 -3.11 19.91
C LEU A 418 0.87 -2.86 19.92
N THR A 419 0.23 -3.11 18.79
CA THR A 419 -1.23 -3.03 18.67
C THR A 419 -1.88 -4.26 19.31
N GLU A 420 -2.78 -4.07 20.28
CA GLU A 420 -3.35 -5.15 21.10
C GLU A 420 -4.12 -6.22 20.30
N ASN A 421 -4.73 -5.86 19.18
CA ASN A 421 -5.61 -6.73 18.38
C ASN A 421 -5.02 -7.04 16.99
N PHE A 422 -3.70 -7.20 16.88
CA PHE A 422 -3.08 -7.51 15.61
C PHE A 422 -3.14 -9.03 15.34
N GLU A 423 -3.90 -9.44 14.33
CA GLU A 423 -4.01 -10.85 13.95
C GLU A 423 -2.70 -11.37 13.37
N GLY A 424 -2.43 -12.67 13.57
CA GLY A 424 -1.23 -13.34 13.07
C GLY A 424 0.05 -13.07 13.86
N GLY A 425 -0.02 -12.36 15.01
CA GLY A 425 1.10 -12.11 15.92
C GLY A 425 2.20 -11.20 15.34
N ASP A 426 3.32 -11.10 16.04
CA ASP A 426 4.39 -10.13 15.79
C ASP A 426 5.63 -10.73 15.12
N ILE A 427 5.50 -11.87 14.48
CA ILE A 427 6.54 -12.51 13.68
C ILE A 427 5.99 -12.79 12.29
N ARG A 428 6.73 -12.38 11.25
CA ARG A 428 6.45 -12.73 9.86
C ARG A 428 7.60 -13.52 9.27
N LYS A 429 7.26 -14.49 8.45
CA LYS A 429 8.24 -15.38 7.80
C LYS A 429 7.89 -15.60 6.35
N CYS A 430 8.90 -15.92 5.56
CA CYS A 430 8.69 -16.52 4.24
C CYS A 430 9.82 -17.49 3.89
N LYS A 431 9.52 -18.45 3.02
CA LYS A 431 10.56 -19.37 2.51
C LYS A 431 11.53 -18.60 1.61
N PHE A 432 12.82 -18.85 1.83
CA PHE A 432 13.89 -18.19 1.11
C PHE A 432 15.06 -19.16 0.92
N LYS A 433 15.50 -19.36 -0.33
CA LYS A 433 16.52 -20.38 -0.64
C LYS A 433 17.75 -19.81 -1.37
N GLU A 434 17.91 -18.50 -1.30
CA GLU A 434 19.05 -17.83 -1.92
C GLU A 434 20.33 -18.02 -1.08
N LYS A 435 21.48 -18.09 -1.77
CA LYS A 435 22.78 -18.23 -1.11
C LYS A 435 23.37 -16.90 -0.63
N LYS A 436 22.78 -15.80 -1.03
CA LYS A 436 23.20 -14.44 -0.71
C LYS A 436 22.09 -13.72 0.01
N LEU A 437 22.44 -12.87 0.94
CA LEU A 437 21.52 -11.97 1.58
C LEU A 437 21.99 -10.54 1.34
N LYS A 438 21.19 -9.79 0.59
CA LYS A 438 21.31 -8.35 0.47
C LYS A 438 20.07 -7.72 1.05
N LEU A 439 20.22 -6.75 1.93
CA LEU A 439 19.12 -6.00 2.52
C LEU A 439 19.25 -4.53 2.16
N HIS A 440 18.17 -3.94 1.67
CA HIS A 440 18.04 -2.52 1.45
C HIS A 440 16.87 -2.02 2.31
N LEU A 441 17.16 -1.24 3.34
CA LEU A 441 16.18 -0.81 4.33
C LEU A 441 15.95 0.70 4.24
N PHE A 442 14.70 1.09 4.40
CA PHE A 442 14.28 2.48 4.63
C PHE A 442 13.59 2.55 5.99
N LEU A 443 14.21 3.24 6.94
CA LEU A 443 13.65 3.45 8.27
C LEU A 443 13.23 4.90 8.45
N ASP A 444 11.95 5.09 8.76
CA ASP A 444 11.40 6.38 9.14
C ASP A 444 11.06 6.38 10.63
N GLU A 445 10.50 7.45 11.19
CA GLU A 445 10.24 7.59 12.62
C GLU A 445 9.46 6.41 13.22
N SER A 446 8.46 5.90 12.50
CA SER A 446 7.60 4.80 12.97
C SER A 446 7.32 3.75 11.91
N SER A 447 8.27 3.53 11.01
CA SER A 447 8.13 2.51 9.97
C SER A 447 9.47 1.96 9.48
N ALA A 448 9.43 0.73 8.95
CA ALA A 448 10.53 0.09 8.24
C ALA A 448 10.00 -0.58 6.96
N GLU A 449 10.68 -0.35 5.85
CA GLU A 449 10.52 -1.13 4.62
C GLU A 449 11.85 -1.82 4.30
N ILE A 450 11.82 -3.16 4.19
CA ILE A 450 12.99 -4.02 3.97
C ILE A 450 12.86 -4.72 2.63
N PHE A 451 13.75 -4.40 1.72
CA PHE A 451 13.84 -5.02 0.40
C PHE A 451 14.97 -6.04 0.38
N VAL A 452 14.64 -7.30 0.17
CA VAL A 452 15.58 -8.41 0.18
C VAL A 452 15.98 -8.76 -1.25
N ASN A 453 17.28 -8.92 -1.51
CA ASN A 453 17.85 -9.32 -2.80
C ASN A 453 17.24 -8.55 -3.99
N ASP A 454 17.38 -7.21 -3.93
CA ASP A 454 16.89 -6.27 -4.94
C ASP A 454 15.36 -6.30 -5.12
N GLY A 455 14.61 -6.59 -4.04
CA GLY A 455 13.16 -6.59 -4.02
C GLY A 455 12.51 -7.90 -4.46
N LEU A 456 13.23 -9.02 -4.35
CA LEU A 456 12.69 -10.37 -4.52
C LEU A 456 11.60 -10.66 -3.48
N GLU A 457 11.87 -10.28 -2.22
CA GLU A 457 10.90 -10.26 -1.13
C GLU A 457 10.92 -8.87 -0.47
N VAL A 458 9.78 -8.44 0.04
CA VAL A 458 9.64 -7.15 0.73
C VAL A 458 8.88 -7.35 2.02
N PHE A 459 9.30 -6.62 3.06
CA PHE A 459 8.65 -6.61 4.37
C PHE A 459 8.44 -5.17 4.82
N SER A 460 7.20 -4.81 5.12
CA SER A 460 6.83 -3.50 5.65
C SER A 460 6.25 -3.63 7.06
N SER A 461 6.66 -2.77 7.97
CA SER A 461 6.15 -2.74 9.34
C SER A 461 6.09 -1.34 9.91
N ARG A 462 4.99 -1.05 10.60
CA ARG A 462 4.93 0.07 11.54
C ARG A 462 5.65 -0.33 12.83
N LEU A 463 6.43 0.57 13.39
CA LEU A 463 7.28 0.35 14.55
C LEU A 463 7.15 1.50 15.54
N TYR A 464 6.95 1.18 16.80
CA TYR A 464 6.66 2.17 17.85
C TYR A 464 7.61 2.05 19.05
N ASN A 465 8.87 1.72 18.74
CA ASN A 465 9.96 1.72 19.72
C ASN A 465 10.14 3.10 20.37
N ASN A 466 10.66 3.09 21.59
CA ASN A 466 11.08 4.32 22.25
C ASN A 466 11.92 5.18 21.31
N ILE A 467 11.66 6.48 21.30
CA ILE A 467 12.30 7.44 20.38
C ILE A 467 13.83 7.54 20.57
N GLU A 468 14.35 7.17 21.74
CA GLU A 468 15.77 7.16 22.06
C GLU A 468 16.50 5.91 21.51
N ASN A 469 15.77 4.89 21.06
CA ASN A 469 16.35 3.62 20.58
C ASN A 469 16.82 3.76 19.13
N ASN A 470 18.13 3.87 18.91
CA ASN A 470 18.74 4.12 17.60
C ASN A 470 19.81 3.12 17.22
N GLU A 471 20.24 2.23 18.13
CA GLU A 471 21.34 1.32 17.85
C GLU A 471 20.99 0.28 16.78
N ILE A 472 22.02 -0.08 16.00
CA ILE A 472 21.97 -1.08 14.94
C ILE A 472 23.03 -2.13 15.22
N PHE A 473 22.65 -3.42 15.23
CA PHE A 473 23.58 -4.51 15.35
C PHE A 473 23.47 -5.48 14.18
N PHE A 474 24.60 -5.88 13.63
CA PHE A 474 24.68 -7.06 12.79
C PHE A 474 25.09 -8.25 13.64
N PHE A 475 24.53 -9.43 13.37
CA PHE A 475 24.81 -10.64 14.15
C PHE A 475 24.89 -11.89 13.29
N THR A 476 25.60 -12.90 13.78
CA THR A 476 25.68 -14.24 13.21
C THR A 476 26.04 -15.28 14.29
N ASP A 477 25.61 -16.52 14.06
CA ASP A 477 26.00 -17.71 14.83
C ASP A 477 27.10 -18.55 14.15
N GLY A 478 27.82 -17.98 13.19
CA GLY A 478 28.94 -18.57 12.49
C GLY A 478 29.78 -17.47 11.84
N GLU A 479 30.35 -17.75 10.67
CA GLU A 479 31.20 -16.77 9.95
C GLU A 479 30.41 -16.06 8.86
N THR A 480 30.61 -14.74 8.73
CA THR A 480 30.13 -13.95 7.60
C THR A 480 30.94 -12.66 7.42
N ASP A 481 31.07 -12.22 6.18
CA ASP A 481 31.56 -10.88 5.85
C ASP A 481 30.37 -9.96 5.61
N ILE A 482 30.39 -8.74 6.17
CA ILE A 482 29.33 -7.74 6.02
C ILE A 482 29.93 -6.48 5.42
N LYS A 483 29.30 -5.96 4.36
CA LYS A 483 29.68 -4.70 3.72
C LYS A 483 28.44 -3.90 3.38
N GLY A 484 28.49 -2.61 3.58
CA GLY A 484 27.36 -1.78 3.28
C GLY A 484 27.62 -0.30 3.36
N LYS A 485 26.53 0.44 3.16
CA LYS A 485 26.45 1.88 3.26
C LYS A 485 25.21 2.27 4.06
N ILE A 486 25.35 3.30 4.85
CA ILE A 486 24.23 3.95 5.55
C ILE A 486 24.19 5.42 5.18
N TRP A 487 22.99 5.94 4.94
CA TRP A 487 22.73 7.34 4.67
C TRP A 487 21.75 7.91 5.68
N GLU A 488 22.04 9.07 6.22
CA GLU A 488 21.01 9.88 6.90
C GLU A 488 20.03 10.42 5.85
N ILE A 489 18.72 10.39 6.15
CA ILE A 489 17.65 10.88 5.27
C ILE A 489 16.64 11.74 6.03
#